data_2ef9987eb15bd38412fc2aca2ae48f00
#
_entry.id   2ef9987eb15bd38412fc2aca2ae48f00
#
_cell.length_a   1.000
_cell.length_b   1.000
_cell.length_c   1.000
_cell.angle_alpha   90.00
_cell.angle_beta   90.00
_cell.angle_gamma   90.00
#
_symmetry.space_group_name_H-M   'P 1'
#
loop_
_entity.id
_entity.type
_entity.pdbx_description
1 polymer ?
#
loop_
_entity_poly.entity_id
_entity_poly.type
_entity_poly.pdbx_seq_one_letter_code
_entity_poly.pdbx_strand_id
1 'polypeptide(L)'
;MRMKMNKFQNIVIQRSVATKNLGNIKWMLPRSFASLWMTLICAFFTACSTTKNLPEGEILYTGIDKLEVVNEDKTLAGVTALTEVEAALAYAPNNAILGSSSLRWPIPFGLWVYNGFEKYQDKKGVGRWIFDHLGKSPVLMSSVNGETRAKVATNLLRDYGYFNGSVSYQEVPQKNPKEAKVSYVIDMAQPYFLDSIAYLRYPHYADSLIRSTHSQSVLKSGENFSVLKLEEERQRLSSLFRNHGYYYYRPEFTTYR
;
A
#
# COMPACT_ATOMS: atom_id res chain seq x y z
N MET A 1 16.97 -36.10 -58.72
CA MET A 1 16.69 -34.66 -58.78
C MET A 1 17.58 -33.96 -57.73
N ARG A 2 18.67 -33.33 -58.16
CA ARG A 2 19.70 -32.76 -57.28
C ARG A 2 19.32 -31.33 -56.94
N MET A 3 19.16 -31.01 -55.66
CA MET A 3 18.95 -29.66 -55.18
C MET A 3 20.32 -29.07 -54.75
N LYS A 4 20.72 -28.00 -55.42
CA LYS A 4 21.98 -27.28 -55.15
C LYS A 4 21.85 -26.44 -53.88
N MET A 5 22.77 -26.65 -52.94
CA MET A 5 22.97 -25.75 -51.79
C MET A 5 23.70 -24.50 -52.20
N ASN A 6 23.11 -23.35 -51.98
CA ASN A 6 23.74 -22.04 -52.18
C ASN A 6 24.65 -21.69 -51.00
N LYS A 7 25.88 -21.33 -51.38
CA LYS A 7 26.92 -20.80 -50.50
C LYS A 7 26.52 -19.45 -49.90
N PHE A 8 26.48 -19.37 -48.59
CA PHE A 8 26.51 -18.08 -47.90
C PHE A 8 27.95 -17.55 -47.91
N GLN A 9 28.13 -16.42 -48.55
CA GLN A 9 29.41 -15.70 -48.56
C GLN A 9 29.60 -15.02 -47.21
N ASN A 10 30.75 -15.30 -46.58
CA ASN A 10 31.24 -14.59 -45.42
C ASN A 10 31.63 -13.15 -45.82
N ILE A 11 30.86 -12.18 -45.35
CA ILE A 11 31.24 -10.77 -45.38
C ILE A 11 32.17 -10.54 -44.21
N VAL A 12 33.47 -10.51 -44.49
CA VAL A 12 34.49 -10.06 -43.54
C VAL A 12 34.44 -8.53 -43.49
N ILE A 13 33.85 -7.97 -42.43
CA ILE A 13 33.95 -6.55 -42.16
C ILE A 13 35.35 -6.29 -41.61
N GLN A 14 36.22 -5.78 -42.42
CA GLN A 14 37.51 -5.20 -41.97
C GLN A 14 37.19 -3.97 -41.10
N ARG A 15 37.34 -4.12 -39.81
CA ARG A 15 37.43 -2.98 -38.88
C ARG A 15 38.77 -2.29 -39.13
N SER A 16 38.73 -1.14 -39.80
CA SER A 16 39.86 -0.24 -39.84
C SER A 16 40.17 0.23 -38.42
N VAL A 17 41.31 -0.18 -37.93
CA VAL A 17 41.90 0.29 -36.67
C VAL A 17 42.37 1.72 -36.89
N ALA A 18 41.49 2.67 -36.73
CA ALA A 18 41.87 4.06 -36.51
C ALA A 18 42.13 4.25 -35.01
N THR A 19 43.28 3.77 -34.55
CA THR A 19 43.84 4.20 -33.27
C THR A 19 44.29 5.66 -33.42
N LYS A 20 43.34 6.58 -33.35
CA LYS A 20 43.65 7.96 -33.02
C LYS A 20 43.85 8.06 -31.52
N ASN A 21 45.06 8.33 -31.12
CA ASN A 21 45.52 8.77 -29.83
C ASN A 21 44.47 9.68 -29.17
N LEU A 22 43.60 9.12 -28.37
CA LEU A 22 42.93 9.86 -27.31
C LEU A 22 44.02 10.06 -26.25
N GLY A 23 44.75 11.16 -26.41
CA GLY A 23 45.69 11.63 -25.45
C GLY A 23 45.08 11.60 -24.06
N ASN A 24 45.89 11.16 -23.13
CA ASN A 24 45.70 11.18 -21.70
C ASN A 24 44.99 12.46 -21.23
N ILE A 25 43.66 12.50 -21.23
CA ILE A 25 42.94 13.37 -20.35
C ILE A 25 42.97 12.65 -19.00
N LYS A 26 44.11 12.71 -18.34
CA LYS A 26 44.20 12.56 -16.90
C LYS A 26 43.23 13.58 -16.33
N TRP A 27 42.08 13.11 -15.87
CA TRP A 27 41.24 13.86 -14.97
C TRP A 27 42.08 14.10 -13.71
N MET A 28 42.90 15.14 -13.74
CA MET A 28 43.52 15.73 -12.58
C MET A 28 42.43 16.47 -11.80
N LEU A 29 41.48 15.74 -11.26
CA LEU A 29 40.83 16.20 -10.06
C LEU A 29 41.93 16.21 -8.98
N PRO A 30 42.34 17.37 -8.47
CA PRO A 30 43.41 17.42 -7.50
C PRO A 30 42.95 16.56 -6.31
N ARG A 31 43.79 15.65 -5.83
CA ARG A 31 43.52 14.72 -4.72
C ARG A 31 42.95 15.44 -3.50
N SER A 32 43.22 16.73 -3.34
CA SER A 32 42.63 17.62 -2.35
C SER A 32 41.12 17.84 -2.53
N PHE A 33 40.58 17.87 -3.75
CA PHE A 33 39.13 17.99 -3.94
C PHE A 33 38.40 16.70 -3.60
N ALA A 34 38.96 15.54 -3.93
CA ALA A 34 38.35 14.25 -3.57
C ALA A 34 38.31 14.06 -2.06
N SER A 35 39.36 14.45 -1.32
CA SER A 35 39.37 14.40 0.15
C SER A 35 38.43 15.42 0.77
N LEU A 36 38.30 16.63 0.23
CA LEU A 36 37.34 17.65 0.67
C LEU A 36 35.89 17.19 0.42
N TRP A 37 35.59 16.57 -0.72
CA TRP A 37 34.28 15.98 -0.98
C TRP A 37 33.98 14.81 -0.04
N MET A 38 34.96 13.95 0.21
CA MET A 38 34.84 12.82 1.13
C MET A 38 34.57 13.31 2.57
N THR A 39 35.31 14.31 3.05
CA THR A 39 35.08 14.89 4.38
C THR A 39 33.75 15.63 4.46
N LEU A 40 33.35 16.34 3.40
CA LEU A 40 32.03 17.00 3.33
C LEU A 40 30.90 15.97 3.38
N ILE A 41 31.01 14.88 2.62
CA ILE A 41 30.04 13.77 2.64
C ILE A 41 30.00 13.12 4.03
N CYS A 42 31.16 12.81 4.62
CA CYS A 42 31.21 12.25 5.98
C CYS A 42 30.62 13.19 7.03
N ALA A 43 30.86 14.50 6.94
CA ALA A 43 30.28 15.50 7.85
C ALA A 43 28.76 15.60 7.71
N PHE A 44 28.21 15.40 6.52
CA PHE A 44 26.76 15.30 6.32
C PHE A 44 26.15 14.06 7.00
N PHE A 45 26.84 12.92 6.98
CA PHE A 45 26.33 11.70 7.60
C PHE A 45 26.36 11.74 9.13
N THR A 46 27.28 12.47 9.76
CA THR A 46 27.36 12.55 11.22
C THR A 46 26.40 13.57 11.85
N ALA A 47 25.85 14.51 11.06
CA ALA A 47 24.97 15.57 11.55
C ALA A 47 23.47 15.25 11.49
N CYS A 48 23.06 14.16 10.88
CA CYS A 48 21.66 13.86 10.58
C CYS A 48 21.07 12.84 11.57
N SER A 49 20.73 13.30 12.78
CA SER A 49 19.88 12.51 13.68
C SER A 49 18.44 12.50 13.15
N THR A 50 17.85 11.31 12.99
CA THR A 50 16.44 11.11 12.57
C THR A 50 15.46 11.58 13.64
N THR A 51 15.88 11.59 14.90
CA THR A 51 15.03 11.81 16.08
C THR A 51 15.29 13.14 16.80
N LYS A 52 16.01 14.09 16.15
CA LYS A 52 16.44 15.33 16.78
C LYS A 52 15.25 16.25 17.15
N ASN A 53 14.31 16.39 16.23
CA ASN A 53 13.20 17.34 16.34
C ASN A 53 11.86 16.60 16.50
N LEU A 54 11.87 15.48 17.25
CA LEU A 54 10.65 14.82 17.66
C LEU A 54 10.03 15.57 18.84
N PRO A 55 8.70 15.74 18.89
CA PRO A 55 8.00 16.22 20.06
C PRO A 55 8.33 15.38 21.30
N GLU A 56 8.26 15.98 22.48
CA GLU A 56 8.50 15.25 23.73
C GLU A 56 7.50 14.10 23.91
N GLY A 57 8.01 12.92 24.24
CA GLY A 57 7.20 11.70 24.43
C GLY A 57 6.79 10.98 23.15
N GLU A 58 7.08 11.53 21.96
CA GLU A 58 6.74 10.90 20.69
C GLU A 58 7.82 9.95 20.18
N ILE A 59 7.38 8.90 19.50
CA ILE A 59 8.23 7.87 18.90
C ILE A 59 8.13 7.97 17.39
N LEU A 60 9.27 7.95 16.70
CA LEU A 60 9.34 7.94 15.24
C LEU A 60 8.92 6.55 14.70
N TYR A 61 7.92 6.54 13.83
CA TYR A 61 7.55 5.33 13.11
C TYR A 61 8.53 5.07 11.96
N THR A 62 9.12 3.89 11.95
CA THR A 62 10.11 3.49 10.93
C THR A 62 9.58 2.40 9.98
N GLY A 63 8.31 2.05 10.09
CA GLY A 63 7.62 1.14 9.18
C GLY A 63 7.12 -0.13 9.85
N ILE A 64 6.62 -1.05 9.02
CA ILE A 64 6.19 -2.37 9.45
C ILE A 64 7.43 -3.25 9.60
N ASP A 65 7.55 -3.96 10.72
CA ASP A 65 8.59 -4.95 10.99
C ASP A 65 8.21 -6.30 10.39
N LYS A 66 7.08 -6.85 10.82
CA LYS A 66 6.55 -8.14 10.39
C LYS A 66 5.04 -8.02 10.14
N LEU A 67 4.60 -8.65 9.07
CA LEU A 67 3.19 -8.92 8.81
C LEU A 67 3.08 -10.44 8.69
N GLU A 68 2.40 -11.05 9.64
CA GLU A 68 2.21 -12.50 9.71
C GLU A 68 0.76 -12.84 9.45
N VAL A 69 0.52 -13.80 8.58
CA VAL A 69 -0.81 -14.31 8.26
C VAL A 69 -0.93 -15.73 8.79
N VAL A 70 -1.96 -15.96 9.58
CA VAL A 70 -2.29 -17.27 10.17
C VAL A 70 -3.62 -17.72 9.55
N ASN A 71 -3.77 -19.02 9.33
CA ASN A 71 -4.97 -19.61 8.73
C ASN A 71 -5.34 -18.97 7.37
N GLU A 72 -4.34 -18.71 6.52
CA GLU A 72 -4.52 -18.08 5.22
C GLU A 72 -5.48 -18.87 4.34
N ASP A 73 -6.54 -18.22 3.85
CA ASP A 73 -7.43 -18.75 2.84
C ASP A 73 -6.90 -18.41 1.44
N LYS A 74 -6.48 -19.44 0.69
CA LYS A 74 -5.90 -19.31 -0.65
C LYS A 74 -6.94 -19.27 -1.77
N THR A 75 -8.22 -19.21 -1.46
CA THR A 75 -9.27 -18.98 -2.46
C THR A 75 -9.17 -17.55 -3.00
N LEU A 76 -9.77 -17.32 -4.17
CA LEU A 76 -9.80 -15.96 -4.74
C LEU A 76 -10.43 -14.95 -3.78
N ALA A 77 -11.47 -15.35 -3.06
CA ALA A 77 -12.14 -14.52 -2.05
C ALA A 77 -11.20 -14.21 -0.88
N GLY A 78 -10.46 -15.22 -0.39
CA GLY A 78 -9.48 -15.07 0.69
C GLY A 78 -8.33 -14.15 0.33
N VAL A 79 -7.77 -14.32 -0.87
CA VAL A 79 -6.68 -13.46 -1.37
C VAL A 79 -7.15 -12.02 -1.53
N THR A 80 -8.39 -11.82 -2.02
CA THR A 80 -8.96 -10.46 -2.14
C THR A 80 -9.13 -9.82 -0.77
N ALA A 81 -9.72 -10.53 0.18
CA ALA A 81 -9.89 -10.06 1.56
C ALA A 81 -8.54 -9.70 2.21
N LEU A 82 -7.54 -10.58 2.06
CA LEU A 82 -6.20 -10.36 2.62
C LEU A 82 -5.55 -9.12 2.00
N THR A 83 -5.66 -8.93 0.69
CA THR A 83 -5.11 -7.75 0.00
C THR A 83 -5.71 -6.45 0.54
N GLU A 84 -7.02 -6.40 0.77
CA GLU A 84 -7.70 -5.24 1.35
C GLU A 84 -7.28 -4.99 2.80
N VAL A 85 -7.15 -6.06 3.59
CA VAL A 85 -6.67 -6.00 4.98
C VAL A 85 -5.23 -5.47 5.05
N GLU A 86 -4.34 -5.99 4.21
CA GLU A 86 -2.96 -5.51 4.12
C GLU A 86 -2.88 -4.04 3.70
N ALA A 87 -3.72 -3.62 2.76
CA ALA A 87 -3.82 -2.22 2.33
C ALA A 87 -4.28 -1.31 3.47
N ALA A 88 -5.23 -1.75 4.30
CA ALA A 88 -5.70 -0.98 5.47
C ALA A 88 -4.63 -0.85 6.57
N LEU A 89 -3.78 -1.87 6.72
CA LEU A 89 -2.67 -1.86 7.67
C LEU A 89 -1.46 -1.06 7.17
N ALA A 90 -1.34 -0.88 5.86
CA ALA A 90 -0.22 -0.20 5.24
C ALA A 90 -0.14 1.27 5.68
N TYR A 91 1.03 1.69 6.13
CA TYR A 91 1.35 3.09 6.39
C TYR A 91 2.79 3.40 5.95
N ALA A 92 2.95 4.50 5.23
CA ALA A 92 4.23 4.87 4.65
C ALA A 92 5.14 5.56 5.68
N PRO A 93 6.34 5.04 5.99
CA PRO A 93 7.32 5.71 6.83
C PRO A 93 8.01 6.87 6.10
N ASN A 94 8.82 7.65 6.82
CA ASN A 94 9.52 8.81 6.25
C ASN A 94 10.46 8.48 5.08
N ASN A 95 10.96 7.26 5.00
CA ASN A 95 11.82 6.78 3.92
C ASN A 95 11.07 6.05 2.79
N ALA A 96 9.74 6.14 2.76
CA ALA A 96 8.92 5.55 1.72
C ALA A 96 9.16 6.20 0.35
N ILE A 97 9.21 5.38 -0.71
CA ILE A 97 9.27 5.81 -2.09
C ILE A 97 7.84 5.95 -2.60
N LEU A 98 7.50 7.13 -3.12
CA LEU A 98 6.17 7.44 -3.68
C LEU A 98 4.98 7.09 -2.76
N GLY A 99 5.20 7.16 -1.43
CA GLY A 99 4.16 6.83 -0.46
C GLY A 99 3.93 5.34 -0.21
N SER A 100 4.75 4.46 -0.78
CA SER A 100 4.63 3.02 -0.56
C SER A 100 5.08 2.60 0.83
N SER A 101 4.30 1.75 1.51
CA SER A 101 4.70 1.12 2.77
C SER A 101 5.81 0.07 2.60
N SER A 102 5.94 -0.51 1.40
CA SER A 102 6.85 -1.62 1.09
C SER A 102 8.16 -1.14 0.47
N LEU A 103 8.09 -0.16 -0.46
CA LEU A 103 9.28 0.37 -1.13
C LEU A 103 9.91 1.47 -0.31
N ARG A 104 11.14 1.24 0.17
CA ARG A 104 11.84 2.13 1.08
C ARG A 104 13.22 2.51 0.55
N TRP A 105 13.56 3.76 0.72
CA TRP A 105 14.91 4.25 0.50
C TRP A 105 15.75 3.93 1.76
N PRO A 106 17.04 3.62 1.63
CA PRO A 106 17.88 3.34 2.80
C PRO A 106 18.01 4.55 3.73
N ILE A 107 17.80 5.75 3.21
CA ILE A 107 18.01 7.02 3.90
C ILE A 107 16.70 7.83 3.91
N PRO A 108 16.20 8.30 5.05
CA PRO A 108 15.02 9.18 5.12
C PRO A 108 15.39 10.63 4.77
N PHE A 109 15.73 10.88 3.50
CA PHE A 109 16.25 12.17 3.04
C PHE A 109 15.34 13.35 3.42
N GLY A 110 14.03 13.22 3.22
CA GLY A 110 13.07 14.27 3.55
C GLY A 110 13.08 14.63 5.05
N LEU A 111 13.22 13.64 5.92
CA LEU A 111 13.31 13.84 7.36
C LEU A 111 14.64 14.51 7.76
N TRP A 112 15.73 14.16 7.09
CA TRP A 112 17.01 14.82 7.32
C TRP A 112 16.98 16.29 6.93
N VAL A 113 16.36 16.61 5.78
CA VAL A 113 16.16 18.00 5.36
C VAL A 113 15.29 18.73 6.37
N TYR A 114 14.20 18.13 6.82
CA TYR A 114 13.33 18.70 7.86
C TYR A 114 14.14 19.04 9.10
N ASN A 115 14.85 18.08 9.68
CA ASN A 115 15.65 18.27 10.91
C ASN A 115 16.81 19.27 10.76
N GLY A 116 17.39 19.38 9.56
CA GLY A 116 18.52 20.28 9.29
C GLY A 116 18.10 21.73 9.01
N PHE A 117 16.93 21.91 8.40
CA PHE A 117 16.45 23.21 7.93
C PHE A 117 15.29 23.78 8.73
N GLU A 118 14.80 23.11 9.78
CA GLU A 118 13.71 23.59 10.66
C GLU A 118 13.93 25.02 11.15
N LYS A 119 15.17 25.37 11.53
CA LYS A 119 15.54 26.72 11.95
C LYS A 119 15.31 27.83 10.92
N TYR A 120 15.00 27.47 9.66
CA TYR A 120 14.69 28.37 8.58
C TYR A 120 13.20 28.44 8.29
N GLN A 121 12.36 27.72 9.02
CA GLN A 121 10.91 27.68 8.82
C GLN A 121 10.26 29.07 8.78
N ASP A 122 10.70 29.98 9.69
CA ASP A 122 10.16 31.33 9.81
C ASP A 122 11.00 32.39 9.07
N LYS A 123 12.04 31.98 8.32
CA LYS A 123 12.96 32.88 7.64
C LYS A 123 12.67 32.89 6.13
N LYS A 124 12.74 34.09 5.54
CA LYS A 124 12.68 34.20 4.07
C LYS A 124 14.00 33.80 3.42
N GLY A 125 13.95 33.07 2.29
CA GLY A 125 15.13 32.73 1.51
C GLY A 125 15.21 31.26 1.09
N VAL A 126 16.38 30.89 0.56
CA VAL A 126 16.63 29.55 0.01
C VAL A 126 16.47 28.44 1.06
N GLY A 127 16.85 28.70 2.31
CA GLY A 127 16.71 27.72 3.39
C GLY A 127 15.25 27.33 3.66
N ARG A 128 14.34 28.33 3.64
CA ARG A 128 12.90 28.06 3.73
C ARG A 128 12.39 27.29 2.53
N TRP A 129 12.78 27.67 1.32
CA TRP A 129 12.38 26.97 0.12
C TRP A 129 12.77 25.47 0.16
N ILE A 130 14.01 25.16 0.63
CA ILE A 130 14.47 23.78 0.83
C ILE A 130 13.60 23.07 1.87
N PHE A 131 13.31 23.72 2.99
CA PHE A 131 12.47 23.16 4.04
C PHE A 131 11.06 22.84 3.53
N ASP A 132 10.41 23.79 2.84
CA ASP A 132 9.04 23.66 2.38
C ASP A 132 8.87 22.62 1.25
N HIS A 133 9.89 22.45 0.38
CA HIS A 133 9.78 21.59 -0.81
C HIS A 133 10.43 20.21 -0.66
N LEU A 134 11.45 20.10 0.17
CA LEU A 134 12.21 18.86 0.34
C LEU A 134 12.09 18.28 1.75
N GLY A 135 11.70 19.07 2.75
CA GLY A 135 11.48 18.63 4.12
C GLY A 135 10.21 17.78 4.24
N LYS A 136 10.30 16.66 4.98
CA LYS A 136 9.13 15.85 5.36
C LYS A 136 9.11 15.74 6.87
N SER A 137 8.01 16.15 7.48
CA SER A 137 7.79 16.02 8.93
C SER A 137 7.94 14.56 9.38
N PRO A 138 8.38 14.33 10.63
CA PRO A 138 8.46 12.99 11.17
C PRO A 138 7.09 12.32 11.22
N VAL A 139 7.02 11.08 10.80
CA VAL A 139 5.84 10.23 10.97
C VAL A 139 5.88 9.66 12.37
N LEU A 140 4.93 10.07 13.21
CA LEU A 140 4.87 9.71 14.60
C LEU A 140 4.08 8.40 14.79
N MET A 141 4.45 7.61 15.81
CA MET A 141 3.72 6.38 16.14
C MET A 141 2.26 6.69 16.53
N SER A 142 2.02 7.79 17.23
CA SER A 142 0.68 8.28 17.55
C SER A 142 -0.19 8.52 16.32
N SER A 143 0.38 9.02 15.21
CA SER A 143 -0.36 9.25 13.96
C SER A 143 -0.62 7.98 13.16
N VAL A 144 0.21 6.95 13.31
CA VAL A 144 -0.01 5.64 12.69
C VAL A 144 -1.22 4.94 13.29
N ASN A 145 -1.39 5.04 14.61
CA ASN A 145 -2.48 4.45 15.38
C ASN A 145 -2.72 2.97 15.03
N GLY A 146 -1.71 2.13 15.29
CA GLY A 146 -1.71 0.71 14.93
C GLY A 146 -2.90 -0.07 15.47
N GLU A 147 -3.38 0.29 16.66
CA GLU A 147 -4.57 -0.33 17.27
C GLU A 147 -5.84 -0.06 16.45
N THR A 148 -6.07 1.19 16.07
CA THR A 148 -7.24 1.54 15.24
C THR A 148 -7.17 0.86 13.89
N ARG A 149 -6.00 0.78 13.27
CA ARG A 149 -5.79 0.06 12.01
C ARG A 149 -6.07 -1.43 12.14
N ALA A 150 -5.63 -2.07 13.22
CA ALA A 150 -5.93 -3.47 13.51
C ALA A 150 -7.44 -3.71 13.69
N LYS A 151 -8.15 -2.78 14.36
CA LYS A 151 -9.62 -2.84 14.48
C LYS A 151 -10.33 -2.70 13.13
N VAL A 152 -9.91 -1.74 12.30
CA VAL A 152 -10.44 -1.57 10.93
C VAL A 152 -10.18 -2.82 10.09
N ALA A 153 -8.98 -3.35 10.12
CA ALA A 153 -8.60 -4.57 9.42
C ALA A 153 -9.42 -5.78 9.88
N THR A 154 -9.69 -5.90 11.19
CA THR A 154 -10.57 -6.94 11.74
C THR A 154 -12.02 -6.79 11.23
N ASN A 155 -12.52 -5.57 11.11
CA ASN A 155 -13.86 -5.35 10.55
C ASN A 155 -13.90 -5.69 9.05
N LEU A 156 -12.84 -5.37 8.30
CA LEU A 156 -12.73 -5.80 6.89
C LEU A 156 -12.76 -7.32 6.75
N LEU A 157 -12.08 -8.07 7.62
CA LEU A 157 -12.20 -9.55 7.61
C LEU A 157 -13.65 -9.98 7.74
N ARG A 158 -14.43 -9.37 8.66
CA ARG A 158 -15.84 -9.68 8.85
C ARG A 158 -16.68 -9.33 7.62
N ASP A 159 -16.39 -8.22 6.95
CA ASP A 159 -17.06 -7.81 5.72
C ASP A 159 -16.87 -8.83 4.58
N TYR A 160 -15.80 -9.60 4.62
CA TYR A 160 -15.52 -10.71 3.70
C TYR A 160 -15.93 -12.08 4.23
N GLY A 161 -16.66 -12.12 5.37
CA GLY A 161 -17.21 -13.37 5.92
C GLY A 161 -16.29 -14.09 6.93
N TYR A 162 -15.16 -13.52 7.30
CA TYR A 162 -14.26 -14.08 8.31
C TYR A 162 -14.64 -13.53 9.71
N PHE A 163 -15.82 -13.91 10.21
CA PHE A 163 -16.39 -13.34 11.45
C PHE A 163 -15.55 -13.62 12.70
N ASN A 164 -14.84 -14.74 12.73
CA ASN A 164 -13.93 -15.12 13.81
C ASN A 164 -12.50 -14.65 13.57
N GLY A 165 -12.26 -13.98 12.43
CA GLY A 165 -10.96 -13.41 12.11
C GLY A 165 -10.60 -12.25 13.03
N SER A 166 -9.32 -12.06 13.26
CA SER A 166 -8.81 -11.01 14.12
C SER A 166 -7.46 -10.50 13.61
N VAL A 167 -7.20 -9.23 13.87
CA VAL A 167 -5.90 -8.62 13.61
C VAL A 167 -5.38 -8.04 14.91
N SER A 168 -4.21 -8.50 15.32
CA SER A 168 -3.48 -7.94 16.47
C SER A 168 -2.29 -7.12 16.01
N TYR A 169 -1.88 -6.15 16.84
CA TYR A 169 -0.69 -5.35 16.59
C TYR A 169 0.22 -5.34 17.80
N GLN A 170 1.50 -5.10 17.55
CA GLN A 170 2.52 -4.92 18.56
C GLN A 170 3.52 -3.87 18.10
N GLU A 171 3.87 -2.96 19.01
CA GLU A 171 4.98 -2.04 18.77
C GLU A 171 6.31 -2.73 19.06
N VAL A 172 7.24 -2.61 18.13
CA VAL A 172 8.58 -3.22 18.21
C VAL A 172 9.61 -2.12 18.36
N PRO A 173 10.11 -1.87 19.58
CA PRO A 173 11.16 -0.88 19.82
C PRO A 173 12.41 -1.21 18.99
N GLN A 174 13.07 -0.17 18.49
CA GLN A 174 14.33 -0.29 17.77
C GLN A 174 15.52 -0.08 18.71
N LYS A 175 16.75 -0.20 18.18
CA LYS A 175 17.98 0.12 18.95
C LYS A 175 17.95 1.52 19.53
N ASN A 176 17.38 2.48 18.81
CA ASN A 176 17.10 3.82 19.30
C ASN A 176 15.73 3.80 19.99
N PRO A 177 15.62 4.11 21.28
CA PRO A 177 14.34 4.08 22.01
C PRO A 177 13.32 5.10 21.51
N LYS A 178 13.76 6.08 20.72
CA LYS A 178 12.88 7.05 20.05
C LYS A 178 12.37 6.57 18.67
N GLU A 179 12.65 5.32 18.29
CA GLU A 179 12.24 4.72 17.05
C GLU A 179 11.55 3.39 17.30
N ALA A 180 10.43 3.16 16.63
CA ALA A 180 9.74 1.87 16.68
C ALA A 180 9.15 1.50 15.33
N LYS A 181 8.88 0.22 15.18
CA LYS A 181 8.12 -0.39 14.09
C LYS A 181 6.84 -0.98 14.63
N VAL A 182 5.94 -1.34 13.73
CA VAL A 182 4.72 -2.07 14.06
C VAL A 182 4.78 -3.46 13.43
N SER A 183 4.43 -4.48 14.21
CA SER A 183 4.17 -5.83 13.71
C SER A 183 2.67 -6.10 13.80
N TYR A 184 2.14 -6.77 12.77
CA TYR A 184 0.76 -7.22 12.72
C TYR A 184 0.69 -8.72 12.56
N VAL A 185 -0.28 -9.34 13.26
CA VAL A 185 -0.64 -10.74 13.05
C VAL A 185 -2.11 -10.77 12.61
N ILE A 186 -2.36 -11.28 11.42
CA ILE A 186 -3.66 -11.44 10.81
C ILE A 186 -4.05 -12.90 10.95
N ASP A 187 -5.07 -13.20 11.74
CA ASP A 187 -5.69 -14.53 11.79
C ASP A 187 -7.00 -14.47 11.01
N MET A 188 -7.04 -15.11 9.84
CA MET A 188 -8.24 -15.08 8.99
C MET A 188 -9.35 -15.98 9.53
N ALA A 189 -9.03 -17.03 10.29
CA ALA A 189 -9.96 -18.08 10.71
C ALA A 189 -10.66 -18.75 9.49
N GLN A 190 -11.86 -19.34 9.70
CA GLN A 190 -12.63 -19.97 8.62
C GLN A 190 -13.69 -19.00 8.08
N PRO A 191 -13.89 -18.93 6.76
CA PRO A 191 -14.93 -18.12 6.15
C PRO A 191 -16.31 -18.71 6.41
N TYR A 192 -17.31 -17.84 6.49
CA TYR A 192 -18.72 -18.21 6.50
C TYR A 192 -19.29 -18.15 5.08
N PHE A 193 -20.23 -19.06 4.80
CA PHE A 193 -20.86 -19.19 3.49
C PHE A 193 -22.36 -18.87 3.57
N LEU A 194 -22.91 -18.40 2.46
CA LEU A 194 -24.35 -18.25 2.30
C LEU A 194 -24.98 -19.64 2.11
N ASP A 195 -25.74 -20.11 3.11
CA ASP A 195 -26.43 -21.40 3.01
C ASP A 195 -27.66 -21.30 2.12
N SER A 196 -28.60 -20.41 2.45
CA SER A 196 -29.81 -20.20 1.68
C SER A 196 -30.16 -18.71 1.58
N ILE A 197 -30.81 -18.32 0.48
CA ILE A 197 -31.18 -16.95 0.22
C ILE A 197 -32.69 -16.91 -0.01
N ALA A 198 -33.41 -16.17 0.82
CA ALA A 198 -34.84 -15.99 0.71
C ALA A 198 -35.21 -14.49 0.76
N TYR A 199 -36.04 -14.08 -0.18
CA TYR A 199 -36.58 -12.72 -0.21
C TYR A 199 -37.93 -12.71 0.49
N LEU A 200 -38.04 -12.06 1.62
CA LEU A 200 -39.21 -12.12 2.48
C LEU A 200 -39.87 -10.74 2.62
N ARG A 201 -41.18 -10.74 2.85
CA ARG A 201 -41.99 -9.55 3.19
C ARG A 201 -42.11 -8.51 2.07
N TYR A 202 -41.99 -8.91 0.82
CA TYR A 202 -42.29 -8.03 -0.32
C TYR A 202 -43.78 -8.14 -0.68
N PRO A 203 -44.45 -7.04 -1.14
CA PRO A 203 -45.76 -7.11 -1.76
C PRO A 203 -45.76 -8.04 -2.96
N HIS A 204 -46.91 -8.64 -3.28
CA HIS A 204 -47.04 -9.68 -4.31
C HIS A 204 -46.37 -9.28 -5.68
N TYR A 205 -46.59 -8.03 -6.13
CA TYR A 205 -46.02 -7.57 -7.38
C TYR A 205 -44.47 -7.45 -7.30
N ALA A 206 -43.97 -6.88 -6.21
CA ALA A 206 -42.52 -6.76 -5.99
C ALA A 206 -41.84 -8.14 -5.86
N ASP A 207 -42.48 -9.10 -5.18
CA ASP A 207 -42.00 -10.49 -5.08
C ASP A 207 -41.96 -11.16 -6.45
N SER A 208 -42.98 -10.93 -7.32
CA SER A 208 -42.98 -11.40 -8.69
C SER A 208 -41.81 -10.84 -9.51
N LEU A 209 -41.48 -9.55 -9.37
CA LEU A 209 -40.33 -8.94 -10.03
C LEU A 209 -38.99 -9.55 -9.56
N ILE A 210 -38.84 -9.79 -8.27
CA ILE A 210 -37.64 -10.45 -7.72
C ILE A 210 -37.50 -11.84 -8.32
N ARG A 211 -38.57 -12.65 -8.34
CA ARG A 211 -38.56 -14.03 -8.86
C ARG A 211 -38.22 -14.05 -10.34
N SER A 212 -38.80 -13.15 -11.14
CA SER A 212 -38.52 -13.07 -12.59
C SER A 212 -37.09 -12.71 -12.94
N THR A 213 -36.38 -12.01 -12.00
CA THR A 213 -35.00 -11.60 -12.16
C THR A 213 -34.02 -12.35 -11.25
N HIS A 214 -34.45 -13.48 -10.66
CA HIS A 214 -33.64 -14.25 -9.72
C HIS A 214 -32.29 -14.71 -10.31
N SER A 215 -32.27 -15.04 -11.59
CA SER A 215 -31.02 -15.40 -12.31
C SER A 215 -29.99 -14.28 -12.35
N GLN A 216 -30.40 -13.04 -12.14
CA GLN A 216 -29.53 -11.86 -12.12
C GLN A 216 -29.07 -11.52 -10.69
N SER A 217 -29.50 -12.27 -9.69
CA SER A 217 -29.05 -12.07 -8.31
C SER A 217 -27.54 -12.25 -8.19
N VAL A 218 -26.89 -11.31 -7.50
CA VAL A 218 -25.46 -11.37 -7.18
C VAL A 218 -25.19 -12.38 -6.09
N LEU A 219 -26.20 -12.66 -5.23
CA LEU A 219 -26.08 -13.61 -4.14
C LEU A 219 -26.33 -15.04 -4.64
N LYS A 220 -25.44 -15.96 -4.29
CA LYS A 220 -25.59 -17.39 -4.59
C LYS A 220 -25.33 -18.24 -3.36
N SER A 221 -26.15 -19.26 -3.17
CA SER A 221 -25.94 -20.25 -2.12
C SER A 221 -24.61 -20.98 -2.31
N GLY A 222 -23.91 -21.24 -1.22
CA GLY A 222 -22.60 -21.89 -1.22
C GLY A 222 -21.41 -20.95 -1.49
N GLU A 223 -21.63 -19.68 -1.82
CA GLU A 223 -20.57 -18.69 -1.91
C GLU A 223 -20.20 -18.07 -0.56
N ASN A 224 -18.97 -17.56 -0.44
CA ASN A 224 -18.53 -16.85 0.75
C ASN A 224 -19.46 -15.67 1.04
N PHE A 225 -19.79 -15.49 2.31
CA PHE A 225 -20.48 -14.30 2.78
C PHE A 225 -19.63 -13.06 2.40
N SER A 226 -20.30 -12.01 1.93
CA SER A 226 -19.65 -10.74 1.63
C SER A 226 -20.64 -9.59 1.78
N VAL A 227 -20.30 -8.61 2.61
CA VAL A 227 -21.11 -7.39 2.78
C VAL A 227 -21.17 -6.61 1.45
N LEU A 228 -20.10 -6.62 0.66
CA LEU A 228 -20.09 -5.98 -0.66
C LEU A 228 -21.14 -6.59 -1.60
N LYS A 229 -21.22 -7.93 -1.67
CA LYS A 229 -22.26 -8.61 -2.49
C LYS A 229 -23.66 -8.32 -1.97
N LEU A 230 -23.85 -8.22 -0.65
CA LEU A 230 -25.14 -7.83 -0.09
C LEU A 230 -25.53 -6.41 -0.51
N GLU A 231 -24.59 -5.48 -0.51
CA GLU A 231 -24.85 -4.11 -0.96
C GLU A 231 -25.09 -4.02 -2.47
N GLU A 232 -24.37 -4.79 -3.28
CA GLU A 232 -24.63 -4.90 -4.72
C GLU A 232 -26.04 -5.42 -4.99
N GLU A 233 -26.51 -6.44 -4.26
CA GLU A 233 -27.87 -6.95 -4.38
C GLU A 233 -28.93 -5.90 -3.99
N ARG A 234 -28.66 -5.12 -2.94
CA ARG A 234 -29.52 -3.98 -2.58
C ARG A 234 -29.63 -2.96 -3.71
N GLN A 235 -28.52 -2.62 -4.36
CA GLN A 235 -28.50 -1.68 -5.46
C GLN A 235 -29.23 -2.26 -6.68
N ARG A 236 -29.04 -3.56 -6.97
CA ARG A 236 -29.77 -4.26 -8.02
C ARG A 236 -31.29 -4.20 -7.78
N LEU A 237 -31.74 -4.56 -6.56
CA LEU A 237 -33.17 -4.50 -6.20
C LEU A 237 -33.71 -3.08 -6.27
N SER A 238 -32.95 -2.08 -5.80
CA SER A 238 -33.35 -0.69 -5.89
C SER A 238 -33.55 -0.26 -7.34
N SER A 239 -32.64 -0.62 -8.22
CA SER A 239 -32.76 -0.35 -9.66
C SER A 239 -33.94 -1.07 -10.29
N LEU A 240 -34.14 -2.36 -9.96
CA LEU A 240 -35.28 -3.15 -10.41
C LEU A 240 -36.60 -2.49 -10.05
N PHE A 241 -36.78 -2.13 -8.79
CA PHE A 241 -38.02 -1.53 -8.32
C PHE A 241 -38.30 -0.15 -8.90
N ARG A 242 -37.27 0.71 -8.98
CA ARG A 242 -37.40 2.04 -9.60
C ARG A 242 -37.81 1.96 -11.07
N ASN A 243 -37.26 1.03 -11.80
CA ASN A 243 -37.60 0.82 -13.22
C ASN A 243 -39.03 0.27 -13.42
N HIS A 244 -39.66 -0.24 -12.36
CA HIS A 244 -41.02 -0.79 -12.39
C HIS A 244 -42.03 0.04 -11.56
N GLY A 245 -41.76 1.35 -11.41
CA GLY A 245 -42.72 2.30 -10.86
C GLY A 245 -42.59 2.60 -9.36
N TYR A 246 -41.66 1.97 -8.68
CA TYR A 246 -41.38 2.28 -7.26
C TYR A 246 -40.33 3.40 -7.16
N TYR A 247 -40.60 4.58 -7.67
CA TYR A 247 -39.63 5.70 -7.84
C TYR A 247 -38.96 6.14 -6.53
N TYR A 248 -39.65 5.99 -5.40
CA TYR A 248 -39.12 6.37 -4.08
C TYR A 248 -38.44 5.23 -3.33
N TYR A 249 -38.28 4.07 -3.97
CA TYR A 249 -37.59 2.96 -3.33
C TYR A 249 -36.12 3.29 -3.12
N ARG A 250 -35.62 2.97 -1.90
CA ARG A 250 -34.24 3.17 -1.49
C ARG A 250 -33.58 1.84 -1.11
N PRO A 251 -32.27 1.67 -1.34
CA PRO A 251 -31.56 0.45 -0.97
C PRO A 251 -31.72 0.07 0.50
N GLU A 252 -31.81 1.07 1.40
CA GLU A 252 -31.96 0.88 2.85
C GLU A 252 -33.28 0.22 3.26
N PHE A 253 -34.27 0.16 2.37
CA PHE A 253 -35.53 -0.55 2.62
C PHE A 253 -35.34 -2.07 2.58
N THR A 254 -34.30 -2.57 1.91
CA THR A 254 -33.88 -3.97 1.98
C THR A 254 -32.95 -4.16 3.18
N THR A 255 -33.35 -5.01 4.13
CA THR A 255 -32.52 -5.36 5.30
C THR A 255 -32.23 -6.86 5.29
N TYR A 256 -31.06 -7.23 5.79
CA TYR A 256 -30.64 -8.64 5.93
C TYR A 256 -30.82 -9.11 7.38
N ARG A 257 -31.11 -10.38 7.56
CA ARG A 257 -31.28 -11.03 8.88
C ARG A 257 -30.57 -12.36 8.90
#